data_11b17ce18eda5ce085239f1c550393fc
#
_entry.id   11b17ce18eda5ce085239f1c550393fc
#
_cell.length_a   1.000
_cell.length_b   1.000
_cell.length_c   1.000
_cell.angle_alpha   90.00
_cell.angle_beta   90.00
_cell.angle_gamma   90.00
#
_symmetry.space_group_name_H-M   'P 1'
#
loop_
_entity.id
_entity.type
_entity.pdbx_description
1 polymer ?
#
loop_
_entity_poly.entity_id
_entity_poly.type
_entity_poly.pdbx_seq_one_letter_code
_entity_poly.pdbx_strand_id
1 'polypeptide(L)'
;MKKPLISIIIRTKNEERWIRNCLRSIYKQTFKNFEIILIDNNSSDKTLQKARQYKVDKILTIKKFLPGKALNLGIKNSAGKFCVCLSAHCIPKNKYWLISLLKSIKKKKKFAAVYGRQEPMSFSSLSDKRDLLVTFGLDEKIQKKDSFFHNANSCIKKKFWLKFPFNEKINNIEDRDWAKKIIDHGFNIF
;
A
#
# COMPACT_ATOMS: atom_id res chain seq x y z
N MET A 1 -22.68 3.58 11.33
CA MET A 1 -22.00 2.67 10.35
C MET A 1 -20.91 1.85 11.04
N LYS A 2 -20.74 0.57 10.67
CA LYS A 2 -19.71 -0.29 11.27
C LYS A 2 -18.32 0.22 10.88
N LYS A 3 -17.41 0.40 11.86
CA LYS A 3 -16.04 0.87 11.64
C LYS A 3 -15.29 -0.08 10.67
N PRO A 4 -14.60 0.43 9.63
CA PRO A 4 -13.86 -0.42 8.71
C PRO A 4 -12.72 -1.16 9.43
N LEU A 5 -12.45 -2.39 9.02
CA LEU A 5 -11.30 -3.15 9.54
C LEU A 5 -10.01 -2.77 8.82
N ILE A 6 -10.11 -2.49 7.52
CA ILE A 6 -8.98 -2.12 6.65
C ILE A 6 -9.21 -0.73 6.08
N SER A 7 -8.16 0.09 6.05
CA SER A 7 -8.13 1.33 5.27
C SER A 7 -7.14 1.15 4.12
N ILE A 8 -7.62 1.28 2.89
CA ILE A 8 -6.78 1.20 1.69
C ILE A 8 -6.37 2.62 1.34
N ILE A 9 -5.08 2.91 1.43
CA ILE A 9 -4.48 4.20 1.18
C ILE A 9 -3.80 4.14 -0.19
N ILE A 10 -4.35 4.88 -1.14
CA ILE A 10 -3.90 4.89 -2.52
C ILE A 10 -3.19 6.21 -2.80
N ARG A 11 -1.91 6.15 -3.16
CA ARG A 11 -1.16 7.32 -3.63
C ARG A 11 -1.31 7.45 -5.13
N THR A 12 -1.59 8.67 -5.61
CA THR A 12 -1.80 8.93 -7.03
C THR A 12 -1.21 10.28 -7.46
N LYS A 13 -0.69 10.31 -8.69
CA LYS A 13 -0.34 11.50 -9.47
C LYS A 13 -0.38 11.17 -10.95
N ASN A 14 -1.28 11.80 -11.70
CA ASN A 14 -1.41 11.62 -13.15
C ASN A 14 -1.53 10.14 -13.54
N GLU A 15 -2.45 9.46 -12.90
CA GLU A 15 -2.69 8.01 -13.06
C GLU A 15 -4.02 7.74 -13.80
N GLU A 16 -4.44 8.62 -14.71
CA GLU A 16 -5.70 8.45 -15.43
C GLU A 16 -5.79 7.13 -16.20
N ARG A 17 -4.65 6.59 -16.61
CA ARG A 17 -4.56 5.29 -17.29
C ARG A 17 -4.94 4.13 -16.36
N TRP A 18 -4.56 4.20 -15.09
CA TRP A 18 -4.57 3.05 -14.19
C TRP A 18 -5.62 3.11 -13.07
N ILE A 19 -5.94 4.31 -12.59
CA ILE A 19 -6.78 4.50 -11.39
C ILE A 19 -8.12 3.78 -11.46
N ARG A 20 -8.76 3.74 -12.65
CA ARG A 20 -10.03 3.03 -12.84
C ARG A 20 -9.85 1.52 -12.64
N ASN A 21 -8.80 0.92 -13.21
CA ASN A 21 -8.51 -0.51 -13.09
C ASN A 21 -8.14 -0.89 -11.66
N CYS A 22 -7.36 -0.06 -10.98
CA CYS A 22 -7.02 -0.21 -9.57
C CYS A 22 -8.29 -0.25 -8.71
N LEU A 23 -9.12 0.78 -8.76
CA LEU A 23 -10.36 0.87 -7.98
C LEU A 23 -11.34 -0.26 -8.31
N ARG A 24 -11.54 -0.59 -9.59
CA ARG A 24 -12.38 -1.72 -10.04
C ARG A 24 -11.91 -3.04 -9.41
N SER A 25 -10.59 -3.27 -9.35
CA SER A 25 -10.02 -4.49 -8.76
C SER A 25 -10.21 -4.54 -7.24
N ILE A 26 -10.14 -3.39 -6.55
CA ILE A 26 -10.45 -3.29 -5.12
C ILE A 26 -11.92 -3.61 -4.86
N TYR A 27 -12.84 -3.09 -5.65
CA TYR A 27 -14.27 -3.39 -5.49
C TYR A 27 -14.65 -4.84 -5.79
N LYS A 28 -13.85 -5.55 -6.59
CA LYS A 28 -14.02 -6.99 -6.83
C LYS A 28 -13.51 -7.88 -5.70
N GLN A 29 -12.87 -7.33 -4.65
CA GLN A 29 -12.37 -8.14 -3.54
C GLN A 29 -13.50 -8.83 -2.79
N THR A 30 -13.26 -10.07 -2.32
CA THR A 30 -14.22 -10.84 -1.51
C THR A 30 -14.40 -10.26 -0.11
N PHE A 31 -13.35 -9.67 0.45
CA PHE A 31 -13.41 -8.97 1.72
C PHE A 31 -13.97 -7.55 1.52
N LYS A 32 -15.06 -7.20 2.24
CA LYS A 32 -15.81 -5.94 2.02
C LYS A 32 -15.71 -4.92 3.14
N ASN A 33 -15.18 -5.29 4.32
CA ASN A 33 -15.09 -4.36 5.46
C ASN A 33 -13.85 -3.46 5.35
N PHE A 34 -13.85 -2.54 4.39
CA PHE A 34 -12.79 -1.57 4.14
C PHE A 34 -13.33 -0.19 3.79
N GLU A 35 -12.47 0.81 3.91
CA GLU A 35 -12.61 2.15 3.35
C GLU A 35 -11.46 2.42 2.36
N ILE A 36 -11.66 3.38 1.46
CA ILE A 36 -10.66 3.84 0.48
C ILE A 36 -10.33 5.31 0.75
N ILE A 37 -9.04 5.61 0.91
CA ILE A 37 -8.50 6.95 1.06
C ILE A 37 -7.50 7.20 -0.08
N LEU A 38 -7.82 8.15 -0.94
CA LEU A 38 -6.97 8.55 -2.06
C LEU A 38 -6.14 9.77 -1.65
N ILE A 39 -4.83 9.69 -1.83
CA ILE A 39 -3.90 10.80 -1.61
C ILE A 39 -3.41 11.27 -2.99
N ASP A 40 -3.94 12.40 -3.41
CA ASP A 40 -3.63 12.99 -4.70
C ASP A 40 -2.50 14.02 -4.58
N ASN A 41 -1.47 13.84 -5.40
CA ASN A 41 -0.36 14.77 -5.51
C ASN A 41 -0.59 15.78 -6.66
N ASN A 42 -1.67 16.56 -6.59
CA ASN A 42 -2.03 17.56 -7.60
C ASN A 42 -2.03 17.00 -9.03
N SER A 43 -2.83 15.97 -9.27
CA SER A 43 -3.02 15.44 -10.63
C SER A 43 -3.66 16.49 -11.54
N SER A 44 -3.08 16.66 -12.72
CA SER A 44 -3.54 17.60 -13.77
C SER A 44 -4.31 16.90 -14.90
N ASP A 45 -4.31 15.58 -14.92
CA ASP A 45 -5.03 14.74 -15.87
C ASP A 45 -6.44 14.34 -15.36
N LYS A 46 -7.06 13.37 -16.00
CA LYS A 46 -8.41 12.88 -15.61
C LYS A 46 -8.41 11.91 -14.42
N THR A 47 -7.32 11.80 -13.65
CA THR A 47 -7.20 10.88 -12.51
C THR A 47 -8.35 11.05 -11.52
N LEU A 48 -8.56 12.26 -11.01
CA LEU A 48 -9.61 12.52 -10.01
C LEU A 48 -11.01 12.35 -10.59
N GLN A 49 -11.23 12.79 -11.83
CA GLN A 49 -12.50 12.59 -12.52
C GLN A 49 -12.88 11.11 -12.61
N LYS A 50 -11.89 10.24 -12.97
CA LYS A 50 -12.09 8.80 -13.06
C LYS A 50 -12.25 8.16 -11.68
N ALA A 51 -11.53 8.63 -10.67
CA ALA A 51 -11.62 8.12 -9.30
C ALA A 51 -13.00 8.38 -8.68
N ARG A 52 -13.60 9.55 -8.92
CA ARG A 52 -14.94 9.92 -8.41
C ARG A 52 -16.08 9.08 -8.99
N GLN A 53 -15.84 8.27 -10.03
CA GLN A 53 -16.82 7.31 -10.53
C GLN A 53 -16.99 6.09 -9.61
N TYR A 54 -16.13 5.96 -8.60
CA TYR A 54 -16.17 4.94 -7.56
C TYR A 54 -16.43 5.58 -6.20
N LYS A 55 -16.96 4.80 -5.26
CA LYS A 55 -17.09 5.26 -3.88
C LYS A 55 -15.71 5.32 -3.22
N VAL A 56 -15.06 6.46 -3.27
CA VAL A 56 -13.85 6.77 -2.50
C VAL A 56 -14.28 7.51 -1.23
N ASP A 57 -13.95 6.97 -0.06
CA ASP A 57 -14.44 7.52 1.21
C ASP A 57 -13.80 8.87 1.54
N LYS A 58 -12.53 9.06 1.15
CA LYS A 58 -11.82 10.34 1.30
C LYS A 58 -10.86 10.57 0.14
N ILE A 59 -10.84 11.80 -0.36
CA ILE A 59 -9.82 12.27 -1.30
C ILE A 59 -9.09 13.43 -0.61
N LEU A 60 -7.78 13.27 -0.40
CA LEU A 60 -6.92 14.24 0.25
C LEU A 60 -5.84 14.69 -0.73
N THR A 61 -5.58 15.99 -0.80
CA THR A 61 -4.53 16.55 -1.67
C THR A 61 -3.29 16.86 -0.85
N ILE A 62 -2.11 16.55 -1.41
CA ILE A 62 -0.81 16.88 -0.82
C ILE A 62 -0.09 17.91 -1.70
N LYS A 63 0.27 19.09 -1.11
CA LYS A 63 0.90 20.18 -1.87
C LYS A 63 2.39 19.91 -2.17
N LYS A 64 3.11 19.35 -1.21
CA LYS A 64 4.54 18.98 -1.34
C LYS A 64 4.66 17.48 -1.07
N PHE A 65 4.82 16.73 -2.15
CA PHE A 65 4.89 15.29 -2.08
C PHE A 65 6.24 14.82 -1.53
N LEU A 66 6.15 13.99 -0.51
CA LEU A 66 7.17 13.04 -0.10
C LEU A 66 6.43 11.74 0.22
N PRO A 67 6.97 10.57 -0.17
CA PRO A 67 6.24 9.30 -0.02
C PRO A 67 5.77 9.03 1.41
N GLY A 68 6.65 9.21 2.40
CA GLY A 68 6.32 9.05 3.82
C GLY A 68 5.25 10.03 4.30
N LYS A 69 5.30 11.29 3.86
CA LYS A 69 4.31 12.32 4.20
C LYS A 69 2.92 11.98 3.63
N ALA A 70 2.87 11.49 2.39
CA ALA A 70 1.62 11.07 1.76
C ALA A 70 0.99 9.89 2.50
N LEU A 71 1.78 8.88 2.86
CA LEU A 71 1.31 7.73 3.62
C LEU A 71 0.84 8.12 5.02
N ASN A 72 1.61 8.94 5.74
CA ASN A 72 1.25 9.44 7.06
C ASN A 72 -0.08 10.21 7.03
N LEU A 73 -0.28 11.08 6.02
CA LEU A 73 -1.54 11.80 5.83
C LEU A 73 -2.72 10.83 5.67
N GLY A 74 -2.57 9.80 4.83
CA GLY A 74 -3.61 8.79 4.61
C GLY A 74 -3.90 7.98 5.86
N ILE A 75 -2.86 7.47 6.54
CA ILE A 75 -3.01 6.64 7.74
C ILE A 75 -3.60 7.44 8.90
N LYS A 76 -3.19 8.71 9.08
CA LYS A 76 -3.76 9.61 10.10
C LYS A 76 -5.28 9.77 9.92
N ASN A 77 -5.73 9.89 8.69
CA ASN A 77 -7.14 10.07 8.34
C ASN A 77 -7.94 8.76 8.21
N SER A 78 -7.32 7.62 8.50
CA SER A 78 -7.92 6.29 8.38
C SER A 78 -8.61 5.84 9.68
N ALA A 79 -9.64 4.99 9.56
CA ALA A 79 -10.35 4.41 10.71
C ALA A 79 -10.02 2.93 10.94
N GLY A 80 -9.39 2.25 9.96
CA GLY A 80 -9.08 0.82 10.02
C GLY A 80 -7.99 0.46 11.01
N LYS A 81 -8.04 -0.78 11.52
CA LYS A 81 -6.96 -1.37 12.35
C LYS A 81 -5.74 -1.75 11.51
N PHE A 82 -5.96 -2.02 10.23
CA PHE A 82 -4.94 -2.37 9.24
C PHE A 82 -4.96 -1.32 8.13
N CYS A 83 -3.79 -0.85 7.75
CA CYS A 83 -3.61 0.10 6.66
C CYS A 83 -2.95 -0.61 5.49
N VAL A 84 -3.63 -0.68 4.37
CA VAL A 84 -3.06 -1.20 3.11
C VAL A 84 -2.56 -0.01 2.31
N CYS A 85 -1.26 0.00 1.99
CA CYS A 85 -0.64 0.99 1.13
C CYS A 85 -0.60 0.43 -0.30
N LEU A 86 -1.10 1.22 -1.24
CA LEU A 86 -1.18 0.83 -2.65
C LEU A 86 -0.81 2.02 -3.55
N SER A 87 -0.05 1.76 -4.60
CA SER A 87 0.15 2.74 -5.67
C SER A 87 -0.98 2.63 -6.70
N ALA A 88 -1.42 3.75 -7.27
CA ALA A 88 -2.59 3.78 -8.17
C ALA A 88 -2.41 2.96 -9.46
N HIS A 89 -1.15 2.70 -9.87
CA HIS A 89 -0.82 1.82 -11.01
C HIS A 89 -0.65 0.34 -10.62
N CYS A 90 -0.71 0.02 -9.33
CA CYS A 90 -0.70 -1.38 -8.87
C CYS A 90 -2.14 -1.93 -8.85
N ILE A 91 -2.37 -2.97 -9.63
CA ILE A 91 -3.70 -3.57 -9.78
C ILE A 91 -3.72 -4.91 -9.03
N PRO A 92 -4.56 -5.06 -7.98
CA PRO A 92 -4.77 -6.35 -7.34
C PRO A 92 -5.05 -7.47 -8.35
N LYS A 93 -4.22 -8.51 -8.34
CA LYS A 93 -4.23 -9.59 -9.36
C LYS A 93 -5.54 -10.38 -9.37
N ASN A 94 -6.15 -10.61 -8.19
CA ASN A 94 -7.35 -11.42 -8.04
C ASN A 94 -8.25 -10.93 -6.91
N LYS A 95 -9.44 -11.53 -6.79
CA LYS A 95 -10.46 -11.18 -5.78
C LYS A 95 -10.10 -11.56 -4.33
N TYR A 96 -9.00 -12.24 -4.08
CA TYR A 96 -8.55 -12.69 -2.76
C TYR A 96 -7.36 -11.89 -2.21
N TRP A 97 -6.81 -10.94 -2.97
CA TRP A 97 -5.64 -10.15 -2.59
C TRP A 97 -5.77 -9.53 -1.18
N LEU A 98 -6.89 -8.85 -0.90
CA LEU A 98 -7.08 -8.15 0.37
C LEU A 98 -7.20 -9.11 1.56
N ILE A 99 -7.92 -10.21 1.40
CA ILE A 99 -8.03 -11.24 2.45
C ILE A 99 -6.71 -11.99 2.65
N SER A 100 -5.92 -12.17 1.62
CA SER A 100 -4.59 -12.78 1.71
C SER A 100 -3.63 -11.92 2.54
N LEU A 101 -3.55 -10.61 2.27
CA LEU A 101 -2.77 -9.67 3.10
C LEU A 101 -3.22 -9.71 4.56
N LEU A 102 -4.54 -9.72 4.81
CA LEU A 102 -5.10 -9.76 6.15
C LEU A 102 -4.79 -11.08 6.88
N LYS A 103 -4.87 -12.23 6.19
CA LYS A 103 -4.50 -13.52 6.76
C LYS A 103 -3.00 -13.57 7.08
N SER A 104 -2.15 -13.14 6.17
CA SER A 104 -0.70 -13.15 6.35
C SER A 104 -0.26 -12.28 7.53
N ILE A 105 -0.75 -11.03 7.65
CA ILE A 105 -0.37 -10.16 8.76
C ILE A 105 -0.87 -10.67 10.13
N LYS A 106 -1.90 -11.50 10.15
CA LYS A 106 -2.43 -12.12 11.37
C LYS A 106 -1.74 -13.43 11.75
N LYS A 107 -0.98 -14.07 10.86
CA LYS A 107 -0.31 -15.36 11.14
C LYS A 107 0.50 -15.34 12.44
N LYS A 108 1.20 -14.24 12.75
CA LYS A 108 2.01 -14.10 13.97
C LYS A 108 1.83 -12.73 14.63
N LYS A 109 1.83 -12.70 15.98
CA LYS A 109 1.73 -11.45 16.76
C LYS A 109 2.87 -10.48 16.44
N LYS A 110 4.10 -11.00 16.22
CA LYS A 110 5.30 -10.21 15.90
C LYS A 110 5.31 -9.60 14.51
N PHE A 111 4.43 -9.99 13.59
CA PHE A 111 4.35 -9.34 12.28
C PHE A 111 3.76 -7.93 12.42
N ALA A 112 4.57 -6.92 12.10
CA ALA A 112 4.14 -5.52 12.07
C ALA A 112 3.51 -5.15 10.73
N ALA A 113 4.06 -5.70 9.65
CA ALA A 113 3.61 -5.50 8.28
C ALA A 113 3.80 -6.76 7.44
N VAL A 114 3.14 -6.75 6.30
CA VAL A 114 3.35 -7.70 5.20
C VAL A 114 3.39 -6.91 3.89
N TYR A 115 4.11 -7.42 2.89
CA TYR A 115 4.06 -6.89 1.53
C TYR A 115 3.80 -8.02 0.54
N GLY A 116 3.14 -7.69 -0.56
CA GLY A 116 2.90 -8.66 -1.62
C GLY A 116 3.90 -8.49 -2.76
N ARG A 117 4.27 -9.61 -3.39
CA ARG A 117 5.04 -9.60 -4.62
C ARG A 117 4.34 -8.76 -5.68
N GLN A 118 5.11 -7.97 -6.42
CA GLN A 118 4.65 -7.32 -7.64
C GLN A 118 5.03 -8.17 -8.84
N GLU A 119 4.10 -8.31 -9.75
CA GLU A 119 4.28 -9.03 -11.00
C GLU A 119 4.15 -8.06 -12.18
N PRO A 120 4.95 -8.22 -13.22
CA PRO A 120 4.85 -7.38 -14.41
C PRO A 120 3.55 -7.63 -15.16
N MET A 121 3.07 -6.60 -15.85
CA MET A 121 2.00 -6.78 -16.84
C MET A 121 2.50 -7.58 -18.05
N SER A 122 1.59 -8.19 -18.81
CA SER A 122 1.95 -8.98 -20.01
C SER A 122 2.77 -8.17 -21.01
N PHE A 123 2.46 -6.88 -21.14
CA PHE A 123 3.10 -5.92 -22.05
C PHE A 123 4.31 -5.19 -21.45
N SER A 124 4.71 -5.48 -20.21
CA SER A 124 5.94 -4.91 -19.63
C SER A 124 7.18 -5.35 -20.41
N SER A 125 8.20 -4.49 -20.43
CA SER A 125 9.47 -4.80 -21.05
C SER A 125 10.15 -6.02 -20.43
N LEU A 126 11.09 -6.64 -21.14
CA LEU A 126 11.87 -7.76 -20.59
C LEU A 126 12.73 -7.33 -19.40
N SER A 127 13.25 -6.10 -19.40
CA SER A 127 13.97 -5.53 -18.27
C SER A 127 13.08 -5.41 -17.03
N ASP A 128 11.87 -4.83 -17.16
CA ASP A 128 10.93 -4.73 -16.04
C ASP A 128 10.55 -6.10 -15.48
N LYS A 129 10.35 -7.08 -16.37
CA LYS A 129 10.02 -8.47 -15.96
C LYS A 129 11.15 -9.08 -15.14
N ARG A 130 12.40 -8.93 -15.60
CA ARG A 130 13.58 -9.40 -14.89
C ARG A 130 13.73 -8.69 -13.53
N ASP A 131 13.63 -7.37 -13.53
CA ASP A 131 13.89 -6.56 -12.35
C ASP A 131 12.85 -6.81 -11.25
N LEU A 132 11.59 -7.00 -11.60
CA LEU A 132 10.56 -7.40 -10.64
C LEU A 132 10.79 -8.81 -10.09
N LEU A 133 11.23 -9.76 -10.94
CA LEU A 133 11.56 -11.12 -10.50
C LEU A 133 12.75 -11.13 -9.54
N VAL A 134 13.82 -10.39 -9.86
CA VAL A 134 15.02 -10.28 -9.00
C VAL A 134 14.66 -9.60 -7.67
N THR A 135 13.84 -8.54 -7.71
CA THR A 135 13.47 -7.77 -6.52
C THR A 135 12.60 -8.56 -5.55
N PHE A 136 11.55 -9.22 -6.05
CA PHE A 136 10.56 -9.89 -5.21
C PHE A 136 10.78 -11.40 -5.08
N GLY A 137 11.45 -12.05 -6.03
CA GLY A 137 11.62 -13.49 -6.06
C GLY A 137 10.30 -14.25 -6.17
N LEU A 138 10.34 -15.54 -5.89
CA LEU A 138 9.16 -16.43 -5.91
C LEU A 138 8.75 -16.89 -4.52
N ASP A 139 9.66 -16.87 -3.55
CA ASP A 139 9.47 -17.46 -2.23
C ASP A 139 8.95 -16.47 -1.20
N GLU A 140 8.15 -16.96 -0.25
CA GLU A 140 7.77 -16.21 0.93
C GLU A 140 8.99 -15.95 1.83
N LYS A 141 9.19 -14.71 2.28
CA LYS A 141 10.30 -14.33 3.16
C LYS A 141 9.81 -13.65 4.43
N ILE A 142 10.46 -13.94 5.55
CA ILE A 142 10.27 -13.20 6.80
C ILE A 142 11.51 -12.35 7.01
N GLN A 143 11.34 -11.04 6.92
CA GLN A 143 12.40 -10.06 7.16
C GLN A 143 12.63 -9.94 8.67
N LYS A 144 13.82 -10.36 9.12
CA LYS A 144 14.26 -10.27 10.52
C LYS A 144 15.54 -9.43 10.66
N LYS A 145 16.34 -9.34 9.61
CA LYS A 145 17.62 -8.59 9.53
C LYS A 145 17.59 -7.64 8.33
N ASP A 146 17.14 -8.14 7.18
CA ASP A 146 16.95 -7.35 5.98
C ASP A 146 15.71 -6.45 6.12
N SER A 147 15.86 -5.16 5.83
CA SER A 147 14.81 -4.17 5.91
C SER A 147 14.04 -3.99 4.60
N PHE A 148 14.06 -4.98 3.70
CA PHE A 148 13.28 -4.88 2.47
C PHE A 148 11.79 -4.84 2.78
N PHE A 149 11.14 -3.79 2.33
CA PHE A 149 9.71 -3.56 2.45
C PHE A 149 9.27 -2.64 1.31
N HIS A 150 8.06 -2.79 0.81
CA HIS A 150 7.61 -2.03 -0.36
C HIS A 150 6.16 -1.53 -0.23
N ASN A 151 5.99 -0.22 -0.16
CA ASN A 151 4.69 0.42 0.09
C ASN A 151 3.77 0.51 -1.14
N ALA A 152 4.18 0.04 -2.31
CA ALA A 152 3.28 -0.01 -3.46
C ALA A 152 2.25 -1.14 -3.37
N ASN A 153 2.49 -2.15 -2.51
CA ASN A 153 1.59 -3.26 -2.22
C ASN A 153 1.90 -3.84 -0.83
N SER A 154 1.43 -3.20 0.22
CA SER A 154 1.71 -3.63 1.60
C SER A 154 0.50 -3.49 2.52
N CYS A 155 0.55 -4.16 3.67
CA CYS A 155 -0.41 -4.02 4.75
C CYS A 155 0.31 -3.87 6.08
N ILE A 156 -0.03 -2.85 6.85
CA ILE A 156 0.59 -2.47 8.11
C ILE A 156 -0.45 -2.58 9.24
N LYS A 157 -0.09 -3.10 10.40
CA LYS A 157 -0.91 -2.92 11.61
C LYS A 157 -0.79 -1.48 12.09
N LYS A 158 -1.87 -0.71 12.07
CA LYS A 158 -1.88 0.72 12.40
C LYS A 158 -1.24 1.03 13.77
N LYS A 159 -1.34 0.13 14.74
CA LYS A 159 -0.71 0.28 16.06
C LYS A 159 0.82 0.44 16.00
N PHE A 160 1.51 -0.14 15.01
CA PHE A 160 2.95 0.04 14.84
C PHE A 160 3.27 1.36 14.16
N TRP A 161 2.45 1.79 13.20
CA TRP A 161 2.59 3.12 12.63
C TRP A 161 2.37 4.23 13.67
N LEU A 162 1.44 4.07 14.61
CA LEU A 162 1.23 5.03 15.70
C LEU A 162 2.47 5.21 16.57
N LYS A 163 3.29 4.16 16.74
CA LYS A 163 4.57 4.23 17.47
C LYS A 163 5.71 4.73 16.59
N PHE A 164 5.70 4.34 15.32
CA PHE A 164 6.77 4.58 14.36
C PHE A 164 6.15 5.08 13.05
N PRO A 165 5.82 6.38 12.93
CA PRO A 165 5.35 6.92 11.65
C PRO A 165 6.47 6.89 10.61
N PHE A 166 6.10 6.94 9.32
CA PHE A 166 7.08 7.07 8.25
C PHE A 166 7.86 8.37 8.37
N ASN A 167 9.11 8.34 7.97
CA ASN A 167 9.95 9.52 7.92
C ASN A 167 9.48 10.45 6.79
N GLU A 168 9.11 11.68 7.13
CA GLU A 168 8.58 12.67 6.18
C GLU A 168 9.67 13.51 5.49
N LYS A 169 10.94 13.27 5.82
CA LYS A 169 12.07 14.06 5.31
C LYS A 169 12.84 13.35 4.19
N ILE A 170 12.66 12.04 4.04
CA ILE A 170 13.38 11.23 3.06
C ILE A 170 12.53 10.95 1.82
N ASN A 171 13.20 10.73 0.70
CA ASN A 171 12.57 10.41 -0.58
C ASN A 171 13.00 9.00 -1.01
N ASN A 172 12.05 8.22 -1.54
CA ASN A 172 12.24 6.90 -2.17
C ASN A 172 12.74 5.74 -1.31
N ILE A 173 12.99 5.91 -0.01
CA ILE A 173 13.43 4.83 0.90
C ILE A 173 12.65 4.84 2.22
N GLU A 174 11.53 5.51 2.28
CA GLU A 174 10.70 5.65 3.49
C GLU A 174 10.19 4.31 4.02
N ASP A 175 9.96 3.36 3.11
CA ASP A 175 9.52 2.01 3.44
C ASP A 175 10.63 1.19 4.08
N ARG A 176 11.84 1.21 3.54
CA ARG A 176 13.01 0.52 4.11
C ARG A 176 13.46 1.15 5.44
N ASP A 177 13.45 2.49 5.56
CA ASP A 177 13.72 3.19 6.82
C ASP A 177 12.72 2.76 7.91
N TRP A 178 11.43 2.73 7.56
CA TRP A 178 10.40 2.26 8.48
C TRP A 178 10.57 0.79 8.85
N ALA A 179 10.85 -0.07 7.87
CA ALA A 179 11.09 -1.48 8.08
C ALA A 179 12.29 -1.73 9.01
N LYS A 180 13.38 -0.99 8.82
CA LYS A 180 14.55 -1.07 9.70
C LYS A 180 14.18 -0.75 11.15
N LYS A 181 13.47 0.35 11.40
CA LYS A 181 12.98 0.72 12.75
C LYS A 181 12.14 -0.39 13.38
N ILE A 182 11.25 -1.00 12.61
CA ILE A 182 10.40 -2.11 13.07
C ILE A 182 11.22 -3.33 13.48
N ILE A 183 12.21 -3.69 12.66
CA ILE A 183 13.08 -4.85 12.90
C ILE A 183 14.00 -4.61 14.10
N ASP A 184 14.60 -3.42 14.22
CA ASP A 184 15.46 -3.03 15.33
C ASP A 184 14.71 -3.08 16.69
N HIS A 185 13.37 -2.96 16.69
CA HIS A 185 12.52 -3.11 17.85
C HIS A 185 11.97 -4.54 18.04
N GLY A 186 12.56 -5.55 17.39
CA GLY A 186 12.26 -6.97 17.57
C GLY A 186 10.96 -7.47 16.90
N PHE A 187 10.40 -6.69 15.96
CA PHE A 187 9.26 -7.09 15.15
C PHE A 187 9.71 -7.57 13.76
N ASN A 188 8.83 -8.26 13.06
CA ASN A 188 9.13 -8.84 11.76
C ASN A 188 8.21 -8.28 10.67
N ILE A 189 8.69 -8.34 9.44
CA ILE A 189 7.94 -8.08 8.21
C ILE A 189 7.87 -9.39 7.39
N PHE A 190 6.73 -9.64 6.78
CA PHE A 190 6.48 -10.85 5.98
C PHE A 190 6.10 -10.49 4.54
#